data_bcd5f7a5425c8d2ee4dcbc59f3d89fd8
#
_entry.id   bcd5f7a5425c8d2ee4dcbc59f3d89fd8
#
_cell.length_a   1.000
_cell.length_b   1.000
_cell.length_c   1.000
_cell.angle_alpha   90.00
_cell.angle_beta   90.00
_cell.angle_gamma   90.00
#
_symmetry.space_group_name_H-M   'P 1'
#
loop_
_entity.id
_entity.type
_entity.pdbx_description
1 polymer ?
#
loop_
_entity_poly.entity_id
_entity_poly.type
_entity_poly.pdbx_seq_one_letter_code
_entity_poly.pdbx_strand_id
1 'polypeptide(L)'
;MASRKNNLTKNKNSLDNPEYLWYHSPVRFSSITSVINFIKDKTKDNPQLRSKALKNFEKFSQKITVGTRSFQRIDKKRQYHYNLGSKNYLFQMDIADMFGDNRNRISKMNDSSKYILIIVNCLTKRVYAYPLINRNNFTIIDVLKKAFKDIGLKPCKDKKHFLTNFQVDKEFIVGIELQKFFKNYCLNVYYTQSVFKAAMAERFIKYCKEKLASRMEALRTEKWTTLLKDIVFQYNTLRKHSSTNLTPMEAEKYPSAALMRILEKNHKKAAKYPPKKSYKFKVGQNVRLLQKSKNVFRKNYQRRFTANTFIIYHRRKVNYINIYYLKTRKGEKLKGSFREDELRLANTTDEVYPYTIIKRRNNQSLVHYDGFPSSEDEWIENNELDRRTEK
;
A
#
# COMPACT_ATOMS: atom_id res chain seq x y z
N MET A 1 35.33 44.04 11.88
CA MET A 1 34.96 42.77 11.24
C MET A 1 35.27 41.50 12.06
N ALA A 2 35.86 41.58 13.24
CA ALA A 2 36.23 40.43 14.09
C ALA A 2 35.11 39.94 15.05
N SER A 3 34.10 40.78 15.35
CA SER A 3 33.09 40.43 16.36
C SER A 3 31.94 39.52 15.84
N ARG A 4 31.72 39.42 14.51
CA ARG A 4 30.69 38.55 13.94
C ARG A 4 31.10 37.06 13.82
N LYS A 5 32.40 36.77 13.80
CA LYS A 5 32.89 35.36 13.74
C LYS A 5 32.79 34.63 15.09
N ASN A 6 32.86 35.35 16.21
CA ASN A 6 32.81 34.72 17.54
C ASN A 6 31.39 34.33 18.02
N ASN A 7 30.34 34.94 17.49
CA ASN A 7 28.96 34.54 17.83
C ASN A 7 28.46 33.28 17.08
N LEU A 8 29.03 32.95 15.95
CA LEU A 8 28.70 31.72 15.21
C LEU A 8 29.32 30.48 15.83
N THR A 9 30.46 30.63 16.58
CA THR A 9 31.13 29.48 17.19
C THR A 9 30.53 29.05 18.53
N LYS A 10 29.89 29.92 19.29
CA LYS A 10 29.26 29.59 20.58
C LYS A 10 27.97 28.77 20.44
N ASN A 11 27.27 28.83 19.31
CA ASN A 11 26.01 28.08 19.09
C ASN A 11 26.19 26.71 18.40
N LYS A 12 27.40 26.37 17.96
CA LYS A 12 27.62 25.10 17.24
C LYS A 12 27.49 23.83 18.12
N ASN A 13 27.80 23.97 19.41
CA ASN A 13 27.78 22.82 20.35
C ASN A 13 26.56 22.83 21.30
N SER A 14 25.50 23.53 20.96
CA SER A 14 24.30 23.64 21.79
C SER A 14 23.36 22.45 21.58
N LEU A 15 22.74 21.98 22.66
CA LEU A 15 21.76 20.86 22.62
C LEU A 15 20.48 21.20 21.82
N ASP A 16 20.20 22.47 21.56
CA ASP A 16 19.09 22.90 20.72
C ASP A 16 19.46 23.00 19.21
N ASN A 17 20.75 22.78 18.88
CA ASN A 17 21.24 22.71 17.50
C ASN A 17 21.09 21.25 16.97
N PRO A 18 20.15 20.98 16.05
CA PRO A 18 19.90 19.62 15.56
C PRO A 18 21.05 19.08 14.70
N GLU A 19 21.81 19.93 13.99
CA GLU A 19 22.98 19.52 13.20
C GLU A 19 24.10 19.05 14.13
N TYR A 20 24.37 19.78 15.21
CA TYR A 20 25.31 19.34 16.22
C TYR A 20 24.91 17.98 16.81
N LEU A 21 23.65 17.83 17.21
CA LEU A 21 23.12 16.56 17.75
C LEU A 21 23.31 15.40 16.80
N TRP A 22 23.14 15.63 15.50
CA TRP A 22 23.20 14.56 14.50
C TRP A 22 24.62 14.22 14.04
N TYR A 23 25.49 15.24 13.87
CA TYR A 23 26.81 15.04 13.27
C TYR A 23 27.96 15.01 14.29
N HIS A 24 27.80 15.65 15.44
CA HIS A 24 28.91 15.94 16.36
C HIS A 24 28.70 15.45 17.80
N SER A 25 27.45 15.12 18.21
CA SER A 25 27.18 14.63 19.56
C SER A 25 27.70 13.21 19.81
N PRO A 26 27.79 12.77 21.07
CA PRO A 26 28.14 11.37 21.39
C PRO A 26 27.22 10.32 20.77
N VAL A 27 25.96 10.71 20.44
CA VAL A 27 24.97 9.85 19.77
C VAL A 27 24.87 10.13 18.28
N ARG A 28 25.89 10.72 17.67
CA ARG A 28 25.96 11.02 16.23
C ARG A 28 25.65 9.79 15.37
N PHE A 29 24.92 10.02 14.28
CA PHE A 29 24.50 8.99 13.31
C PHE A 29 23.76 7.78 13.91
N SER A 30 23.35 7.88 15.18
CA SER A 30 22.56 6.82 15.82
C SER A 30 21.08 6.90 15.39
N SER A 31 20.21 6.09 16.00
CA SER A 31 18.79 6.17 15.69
C SER A 31 18.18 7.50 16.16
N ILE A 32 17.15 7.98 15.48
CA ILE A 32 16.38 9.17 15.91
C ILE A 32 15.94 9.03 17.37
N THR A 33 15.51 7.82 17.77
CA THR A 33 15.13 7.53 19.16
C THR A 33 16.29 7.72 20.14
N SER A 34 17.50 7.31 19.77
CA SER A 34 18.70 7.47 20.62
C SER A 34 19.01 8.95 20.81
N VAL A 35 18.93 9.77 19.75
CA VAL A 35 19.14 11.23 19.89
C VAL A 35 18.07 11.88 20.74
N ILE A 36 16.80 11.49 20.57
CA ILE A 36 15.69 11.97 21.42
C ILE A 36 15.93 11.62 22.89
N ASN A 37 16.36 10.40 23.17
CA ASN A 37 16.65 9.96 24.54
C ASN A 37 17.84 10.73 25.12
N PHE A 38 18.88 10.97 24.33
CA PHE A 38 20.02 11.78 24.72
C PHE A 38 19.61 13.22 25.05
N ILE A 39 18.77 13.86 24.21
CA ILE A 39 18.22 15.20 24.51
C ILE A 39 17.47 15.18 25.83
N LYS A 40 16.58 14.20 26.04
CA LYS A 40 15.78 14.07 27.27
C LYS A 40 16.65 13.90 28.51
N ASP A 41 17.70 13.11 28.40
CA ASP A 41 18.63 12.84 29.50
C ASP A 41 19.44 14.10 29.86
N LYS A 42 20.03 14.76 28.86
CA LYS A 42 20.84 15.97 29.05
C LYS A 42 20.07 17.23 29.42
N THR A 43 18.75 17.20 29.30
CA THR A 43 17.87 18.35 29.62
C THR A 43 16.87 18.03 30.71
N LYS A 44 17.20 17.09 31.62
CA LYS A 44 16.30 16.67 32.72
C LYS A 44 15.84 17.89 33.58
N ASP A 45 16.76 18.75 33.86
CA ASP A 45 16.55 19.90 34.78
C ASP A 45 16.12 21.19 34.05
N ASN A 46 15.96 21.15 32.73
CA ASN A 46 15.55 22.28 31.93
C ASN A 46 14.43 21.97 30.94
N PRO A 47 13.15 22.01 31.36
CA PRO A 47 12.01 21.67 30.49
C PRO A 47 11.85 22.55 29.25
N GLN A 48 12.23 23.84 29.35
CA GLN A 48 12.13 24.78 28.23
C GLN A 48 13.15 24.43 27.15
N LEU A 49 14.41 24.20 27.53
CA LEU A 49 15.45 23.75 26.61
C LEU A 49 15.10 22.39 25.99
N ARG A 50 14.54 21.47 26.79
CA ARG A 50 14.07 20.17 26.31
C ARG A 50 13.03 20.31 25.21
N SER A 51 12.00 21.13 25.43
CA SER A 51 10.94 21.36 24.46
C SER A 51 11.47 21.94 23.16
N LYS A 52 12.35 22.93 23.25
CA LYS A 52 13.01 23.61 22.12
C LYS A 52 13.89 22.63 21.33
N ALA A 53 14.76 21.90 22.01
CA ALA A 53 15.69 20.94 21.40
C ALA A 53 14.94 19.79 20.68
N LEU A 54 13.93 19.22 21.31
CA LEU A 54 13.10 18.18 20.70
C LEU A 54 12.36 18.67 19.46
N LYS A 55 11.77 19.87 19.52
CA LYS A 55 11.05 20.47 18.39
C LYS A 55 11.99 20.76 17.20
N ASN A 56 13.18 21.30 17.50
CA ASN A 56 14.19 21.57 16.46
C ASN A 56 14.72 20.29 15.84
N PHE A 57 15.02 19.26 16.66
CA PHE A 57 15.50 17.99 16.16
C PHE A 57 14.42 17.22 15.40
N GLU A 58 13.16 17.28 15.79
CA GLU A 58 12.06 16.70 15.04
C GLU A 58 11.95 17.30 13.64
N LYS A 59 12.00 18.63 13.51
CA LYS A 59 12.01 19.31 12.22
C LYS A 59 13.22 18.92 11.37
N PHE A 60 14.40 18.86 11.96
CA PHE A 60 15.61 18.46 11.27
C PHE A 60 15.57 17.01 10.82
N SER A 61 15.11 16.08 11.68
CA SER A 61 15.00 14.65 11.37
C SER A 61 14.07 14.35 10.18
N GLN A 62 13.14 15.25 9.89
CA GLN A 62 12.26 15.15 8.72
C GLN A 62 12.97 15.60 7.43
N LYS A 63 14.02 16.41 7.53
CA LYS A 63 14.81 16.87 6.38
C LYS A 63 15.88 15.85 5.96
N ILE A 64 16.47 15.14 6.92
CA ILE A 64 17.52 14.17 6.60
C ILE A 64 16.95 12.86 6.05
N THR A 65 17.69 12.24 5.17
CA THR A 65 17.30 10.99 4.47
C THR A 65 16.94 9.84 5.43
N VAL A 66 17.53 9.83 6.64
CA VAL A 66 17.20 8.87 7.70
C VAL A 66 15.75 9.01 8.13
N GLY A 67 15.16 10.19 8.06
CA GLY A 67 13.74 10.40 8.31
C GLY A 67 12.83 9.57 7.41
N THR A 68 13.24 9.26 6.18
CA THR A 68 12.48 8.42 5.25
C THR A 68 12.65 6.93 5.54
N ARG A 69 13.70 6.55 6.27
CA ARG A 69 14.00 5.17 6.69
C ARG A 69 13.38 4.80 8.03
N SER A 70 12.94 5.80 8.83
CA SER A 70 12.45 5.54 10.18
C SER A 70 11.23 4.64 10.20
N PHE A 71 11.19 3.79 11.21
CA PHE A 71 10.09 2.86 11.45
C PHE A 71 8.85 3.61 11.93
N GLN A 72 7.92 3.84 11.04
CA GLN A 72 6.57 4.15 11.47
C GLN A 72 5.87 2.81 11.77
N ARG A 73 5.52 2.54 13.02
CA ARG A 73 4.64 1.42 13.34
C ARG A 73 3.31 1.69 12.64
N ILE A 74 2.99 0.83 11.67
CA ILE A 74 1.65 0.83 11.08
C ILE A 74 0.72 0.36 12.18
N ASP A 75 -0.21 1.21 12.58
CA ASP A 75 -1.22 0.83 13.57
C ASP A 75 -2.15 -0.22 12.95
N LYS A 76 -1.85 -1.49 13.21
CA LYS A 76 -2.59 -2.65 12.68
C LYS A 76 -4.06 -2.67 13.14
N LYS A 77 -4.41 -1.86 14.14
CA LYS A 77 -5.74 -1.87 14.76
C LYS A 77 -6.77 -1.04 14.01
N ARG A 78 -6.36 -0.18 13.07
CA ARG A 78 -7.26 0.63 12.26
C ARG A 78 -7.48 -0.04 10.91
N GLN A 79 -8.55 -0.81 10.77
CA GLN A 79 -8.91 -1.41 9.51
C GLN A 79 -9.78 -0.45 8.70
N TYR A 80 -9.45 -0.32 7.42
CA TYR A 80 -10.28 0.37 6.45
C TYR A 80 -11.51 -0.49 6.16
N HIS A 81 -12.68 0.12 6.27
CA HIS A 81 -13.92 -0.55 5.94
C HIS A 81 -14.47 0.06 4.66
N TYR A 82 -14.65 -0.78 3.67
CA TYR A 82 -15.26 -0.38 2.42
C TYR A 82 -16.74 -0.04 2.66
N ASN A 83 -17.23 1.02 2.02
CA ASN A 83 -18.68 1.20 1.87
C ASN A 83 -19.12 0.25 0.78
N LEU A 84 -19.79 -0.84 1.15
CA LEU A 84 -20.05 -1.96 0.26
C LEU A 84 -21.44 -1.93 -0.41
N GLY A 85 -22.29 -0.98 -0.06
CA GLY A 85 -23.59 -0.75 -0.68
C GLY A 85 -24.47 -2.01 -0.85
N SER A 86 -24.05 -2.94 -1.69
CA SER A 86 -24.76 -4.19 -1.97
C SER A 86 -23.80 -5.39 -2.09
N LYS A 87 -24.34 -6.62 -2.16
CA LYS A 87 -23.55 -7.85 -2.31
C LYS A 87 -22.70 -7.85 -3.57
N ASN A 88 -23.19 -7.28 -4.64
CA ASN A 88 -22.47 -7.24 -5.91
C ASN A 88 -21.73 -5.92 -6.14
N TYR A 89 -21.55 -5.10 -5.11
CA TYR A 89 -20.95 -3.79 -5.26
C TYR A 89 -19.43 -3.85 -5.44
N LEU A 90 -18.74 -4.71 -4.67
CA LEU A 90 -17.27 -4.75 -4.72
C LEU A 90 -16.74 -6.18 -4.60
N PHE A 91 -15.92 -6.54 -5.57
CA PHE A 91 -15.07 -7.74 -5.57
C PHE A 91 -13.60 -7.35 -5.58
N GLN A 92 -12.78 -8.20 -4.99
CA GLN A 92 -11.32 -8.17 -5.15
C GLN A 92 -10.86 -9.38 -5.94
N MET A 93 -9.98 -9.16 -6.92
CA MET A 93 -9.45 -10.24 -7.75
C MET A 93 -7.92 -10.18 -7.77
N ASP A 94 -7.30 -11.35 -7.69
CA ASP A 94 -5.85 -11.50 -7.69
C ASP A 94 -5.46 -12.87 -8.25
N ILE A 95 -4.20 -13.02 -8.69
CA ILE A 95 -3.64 -14.29 -9.18
C ILE A 95 -2.54 -14.74 -8.24
N ALA A 96 -2.72 -15.92 -7.66
CA ALA A 96 -1.69 -16.58 -6.87
C ALA A 96 -0.79 -17.44 -7.76
N ASP A 97 0.52 -17.20 -7.70
CA ASP A 97 1.53 -18.11 -8.24
C ASP A 97 1.74 -19.26 -7.25
N MET A 98 1.67 -20.50 -7.73
CA MET A 98 1.67 -21.65 -6.84
C MET A 98 3.07 -22.16 -6.50
N PHE A 99 4.06 -22.06 -7.35
CA PHE A 99 5.28 -22.86 -7.14
C PHE A 99 6.62 -22.23 -7.52
N GLY A 100 6.74 -20.93 -7.67
CA GLY A 100 8.06 -20.28 -7.89
C GLY A 100 8.93 -21.00 -8.93
N ASP A 101 10.12 -21.43 -8.51
CA ASP A 101 11.14 -22.00 -9.40
C ASP A 101 10.85 -23.45 -9.85
N ASN A 102 10.02 -24.22 -9.11
CA ASN A 102 9.65 -25.60 -9.45
C ASN A 102 8.43 -25.72 -10.37
N ARG A 103 8.10 -24.66 -11.08
CA ARG A 103 6.87 -24.50 -11.88
C ARG A 103 6.60 -25.61 -12.89
N ASN A 104 7.62 -26.05 -13.62
CA ASN A 104 7.43 -26.94 -14.75
C ASN A 104 7.11 -28.37 -14.34
N ARG A 105 7.75 -28.91 -13.31
CA ARG A 105 7.48 -30.25 -12.79
C ARG A 105 6.08 -30.34 -12.19
N ILE A 106 5.74 -29.42 -11.33
CA ILE A 106 4.48 -29.42 -10.58
C ILE A 106 3.30 -29.10 -11.50
N SER A 107 3.50 -28.26 -12.53
CA SER A 107 2.42 -27.96 -13.48
C SER A 107 1.96 -29.18 -14.26
N LYS A 108 2.86 -30.09 -14.67
CA LYS A 108 2.50 -31.34 -15.36
C LYS A 108 1.53 -32.21 -14.54
N MET A 109 1.73 -32.25 -13.21
CA MET A 109 0.87 -32.98 -12.29
C MET A 109 -0.48 -32.31 -12.03
N ASN A 110 -0.62 -31.03 -12.38
CA ASN A 110 -1.76 -30.18 -12.10
C ASN A 110 -2.44 -29.64 -13.37
N ASP A 111 -2.58 -30.50 -14.37
CA ASP A 111 -3.27 -30.21 -15.64
C ASP A 111 -2.70 -28.93 -16.30
N SER A 112 -1.37 -28.81 -16.30
CA SER A 112 -0.60 -27.64 -16.75
C SER A 112 -0.87 -26.35 -15.98
N SER A 113 -1.66 -26.38 -14.91
CA SER A 113 -2.00 -25.20 -14.12
C SER A 113 -0.82 -24.76 -13.24
N LYS A 114 -0.48 -23.46 -13.34
CA LYS A 114 0.62 -22.83 -12.63
C LYS A 114 0.14 -21.81 -11.59
N TYR A 115 -1.07 -21.32 -11.77
CA TYR A 115 -1.64 -20.21 -11.00
C TYR A 115 -3.06 -20.54 -10.53
N ILE A 116 -3.55 -19.74 -9.59
CA ILE A 116 -4.95 -19.75 -9.17
C ILE A 116 -5.49 -18.33 -9.36
N LEU A 117 -6.55 -18.18 -10.17
CA LEU A 117 -7.35 -16.96 -10.21
C LEU A 117 -8.30 -16.95 -9.01
N ILE A 118 -8.28 -15.91 -8.23
CA ILE A 118 -9.06 -15.76 -7.00
C ILE A 118 -9.94 -14.53 -7.10
N ILE A 119 -11.22 -14.69 -6.81
CA ILE A 119 -12.20 -13.59 -6.71
C ILE A 119 -12.87 -13.66 -5.34
N VAL A 120 -12.88 -12.57 -4.61
CA VAL A 120 -13.48 -12.46 -3.28
C VAL A 120 -14.55 -11.40 -3.28
N ASN A 121 -15.74 -11.76 -2.90
CA ASN A 121 -16.81 -10.80 -2.62
C ASN A 121 -16.50 -10.04 -1.31
N CYS A 122 -16.38 -8.73 -1.38
CA CYS A 122 -15.95 -7.94 -0.22
C CYS A 122 -16.99 -7.85 0.89
N LEU A 123 -18.29 -8.01 0.59
CA LEU A 123 -19.35 -7.98 1.60
C LEU A 123 -19.56 -9.34 2.25
N THR A 124 -19.87 -10.37 1.45
CA THR A 124 -20.17 -11.71 1.96
C THR A 124 -18.95 -12.53 2.34
N LYS A 125 -17.77 -12.12 1.87
CA LYS A 125 -16.50 -12.87 1.95
C LYS A 125 -16.48 -14.17 1.13
N ARG A 126 -17.49 -14.41 0.28
CA ARG A 126 -17.51 -15.57 -0.61
C ARG A 126 -16.34 -15.54 -1.57
N VAL A 127 -15.70 -16.68 -1.71
CA VAL A 127 -14.52 -16.86 -2.54
C VAL A 127 -14.85 -17.77 -3.72
N TYR A 128 -14.32 -17.39 -4.85
CA TYR A 128 -14.28 -18.19 -6.07
C TYR A 128 -12.81 -18.35 -6.46
N ALA A 129 -12.36 -19.57 -6.72
CA ALA A 129 -10.98 -19.83 -7.08
C ALA A 129 -10.89 -20.91 -8.16
N TYR A 130 -10.10 -20.62 -9.18
CA TYR A 130 -9.99 -21.46 -10.37
C TYR A 130 -8.52 -21.68 -10.73
N PRO A 131 -8.14 -22.92 -11.11
CA PRO A 131 -6.84 -23.17 -11.69
C PRO A 131 -6.65 -22.35 -12.96
N LEU A 132 -5.44 -21.84 -13.18
CA LEU A 132 -5.09 -21.02 -14.32
C LEU A 132 -3.74 -21.53 -14.88
N ILE A 133 -3.70 -21.83 -16.18
CA ILE A 133 -2.52 -22.40 -16.85
C ILE A 133 -1.43 -21.33 -17.01
N ASN A 134 -1.80 -20.15 -17.48
CA ASN A 134 -0.90 -19.03 -17.71
C ASN A 134 -1.62 -17.70 -17.43
N ARG A 135 -0.89 -16.58 -17.52
CA ARG A 135 -1.43 -15.23 -17.28
C ARG A 135 -1.80 -14.49 -18.57
N ASN A 136 -2.01 -15.18 -19.69
CA ASN A 136 -2.43 -14.56 -20.95
C ASN A 136 -3.85 -14.05 -20.82
N ASN A 137 -4.15 -12.92 -21.47
CA ASN A 137 -5.48 -12.31 -21.45
C ASN A 137 -6.58 -13.29 -21.85
N PHE A 138 -6.38 -14.08 -22.89
CA PHE A 138 -7.35 -15.07 -23.38
C PHE A 138 -7.64 -16.17 -22.34
N THR A 139 -6.60 -16.74 -21.74
CA THR A 139 -6.75 -17.75 -20.68
C THR A 139 -7.46 -17.17 -19.45
N ILE A 140 -7.13 -15.96 -19.07
CA ILE A 140 -7.80 -15.26 -17.97
C ILE A 140 -9.28 -15.04 -18.30
N ILE A 141 -9.60 -14.56 -19.52
CA ILE A 141 -10.98 -14.34 -19.98
C ILE A 141 -11.80 -15.62 -19.92
N ASP A 142 -11.26 -16.76 -20.36
CA ASP A 142 -11.98 -18.03 -20.35
C ASP A 142 -12.30 -18.51 -18.93
N VAL A 143 -11.37 -18.31 -18.01
CA VAL A 143 -11.60 -18.59 -16.59
C VAL A 143 -12.59 -17.59 -15.99
N LEU A 144 -12.52 -16.30 -16.37
CA LEU A 144 -13.48 -15.29 -15.92
C LEU A 144 -14.90 -15.54 -16.41
N LYS A 145 -15.10 -16.06 -17.62
CA LYS A 145 -16.43 -16.46 -18.10
C LYS A 145 -17.08 -17.48 -17.16
N LYS A 146 -16.32 -18.50 -16.72
CA LYS A 146 -16.77 -19.50 -15.74
C LYS A 146 -17.06 -18.85 -14.39
N ALA A 147 -16.12 -18.05 -13.91
CA ALA A 147 -16.26 -17.35 -12.63
C ALA A 147 -17.48 -16.43 -12.60
N PHE A 148 -17.72 -15.64 -13.65
CA PHE A 148 -18.87 -14.73 -13.72
C PHE A 148 -20.20 -15.46 -13.79
N LYS A 149 -20.24 -16.63 -14.46
CA LYS A 149 -21.41 -17.51 -14.41
C LYS A 149 -21.68 -18.00 -12.98
N ASP A 150 -20.66 -18.44 -12.25
CA ASP A 150 -20.79 -18.92 -10.86
C ASP A 150 -21.13 -17.80 -9.87
N ILE A 151 -20.70 -16.56 -10.14
CA ILE A 151 -21.04 -15.36 -9.37
C ILE A 151 -22.48 -14.89 -9.71
N GLY A 152 -23.01 -15.25 -10.88
CA GLY A 152 -24.30 -14.78 -11.37
C GLY A 152 -24.23 -13.43 -12.10
N LEU A 153 -23.02 -13.00 -12.53
CA LEU A 153 -22.86 -11.81 -13.37
C LEU A 153 -23.24 -12.12 -14.82
N LYS A 154 -24.02 -11.23 -15.41
CA LYS A 154 -24.47 -11.33 -16.81
C LYS A 154 -23.91 -10.17 -17.63
N PRO A 155 -23.66 -10.39 -18.95
CA PRO A 155 -23.37 -9.28 -19.84
C PRO A 155 -24.49 -8.25 -19.80
N CYS A 156 -24.14 -6.98 -19.80
CA CYS A 156 -25.15 -5.92 -19.76
C CYS A 156 -25.43 -5.35 -21.15
N LYS A 157 -26.68 -4.95 -21.37
CA LYS A 157 -27.12 -4.28 -22.61
C LYS A 157 -26.84 -2.76 -22.57
N ASP A 158 -27.00 -2.16 -21.40
CA ASP A 158 -26.77 -0.73 -21.20
C ASP A 158 -25.41 -0.46 -20.57
N LYS A 159 -24.51 0.15 -21.37
CA LYS A 159 -23.10 0.41 -20.99
C LYS A 159 -22.92 1.70 -20.15
N LYS A 160 -24.00 2.38 -19.79
CA LYS A 160 -23.93 3.69 -19.11
C LYS A 160 -23.74 3.60 -17.60
N HIS A 161 -24.07 2.49 -16.97
CA HIS A 161 -24.04 2.37 -15.51
C HIS A 161 -23.18 1.19 -15.03
N PHE A 162 -22.08 1.50 -14.33
CA PHE A 162 -21.24 0.51 -13.68
C PHE A 162 -21.78 0.20 -12.28
N LEU A 163 -22.47 -0.92 -12.12
CA LEU A 163 -23.05 -1.34 -10.84
C LEU A 163 -22.09 -2.13 -9.97
N THR A 164 -21.12 -2.81 -10.58
CA THR A 164 -20.19 -3.71 -9.90
C THR A 164 -18.76 -3.23 -10.08
N ASN A 165 -18.02 -3.19 -8.98
CA ASN A 165 -16.64 -2.75 -8.93
C ASN A 165 -15.71 -3.96 -8.73
N PHE A 166 -14.63 -4.02 -9.49
CA PHE A 166 -13.55 -4.97 -9.29
C PHE A 166 -12.25 -4.24 -8.95
N GLN A 167 -11.74 -4.47 -7.76
CA GLN A 167 -10.41 -4.03 -7.37
C GLN A 167 -9.39 -5.11 -7.72
N VAL A 168 -8.43 -4.77 -8.58
CA VAL A 168 -7.48 -5.71 -9.17
C VAL A 168 -6.06 -5.17 -9.11
N ASP A 169 -5.07 -5.99 -9.42
CA ASP A 169 -3.71 -5.51 -9.66
C ASP A 169 -3.58 -4.88 -11.05
N LYS A 170 -2.54 -4.05 -11.24
CA LYS A 170 -2.33 -3.25 -12.46
C LYS A 170 -2.30 -4.13 -13.74
N GLU A 171 -1.78 -5.34 -13.65
CA GLU A 171 -1.68 -6.26 -14.79
C GLU A 171 -3.02 -6.57 -15.47
N PHE A 172 -4.12 -6.59 -14.73
CA PHE A 172 -5.46 -6.82 -15.29
C PHE A 172 -6.03 -5.63 -16.09
N ILE A 173 -5.42 -4.47 -15.99
CA ILE A 173 -5.94 -3.24 -16.61
C ILE A 173 -5.20 -2.92 -17.90
N VAL A 174 -4.02 -3.48 -18.10
CA VAL A 174 -3.16 -3.17 -19.26
C VAL A 174 -3.64 -3.86 -20.55
N GLY A 175 -4.29 -5.04 -20.45
CA GLY A 175 -4.73 -5.81 -21.61
C GLY A 175 -5.99 -5.24 -22.28
N ILE A 176 -5.93 -4.94 -23.56
CA ILE A 176 -7.07 -4.40 -24.34
C ILE A 176 -8.24 -5.39 -24.35
N GLU A 177 -7.97 -6.67 -24.52
CA GLU A 177 -8.98 -7.75 -24.55
C GLU A 177 -9.71 -7.85 -23.22
N LEU A 178 -8.97 -7.80 -22.09
CA LEU A 178 -9.55 -7.80 -20.75
C LEU A 178 -10.43 -6.55 -20.51
N GLN A 179 -9.99 -5.38 -20.97
CA GLN A 179 -10.79 -4.18 -20.85
C GLN A 179 -12.09 -4.27 -21.64
N LYS A 180 -12.04 -4.79 -22.89
CA LYS A 180 -13.24 -5.05 -23.71
C LYS A 180 -14.17 -6.05 -23.01
N PHE A 181 -13.61 -7.13 -22.47
CA PHE A 181 -14.37 -8.13 -21.74
C PHE A 181 -15.09 -7.54 -20.52
N PHE A 182 -14.39 -6.77 -19.68
CA PHE A 182 -14.99 -6.13 -18.52
C PHE A 182 -16.08 -5.11 -18.89
N LYS A 183 -15.88 -4.35 -19.98
CA LYS A 183 -16.89 -3.42 -20.51
C LYS A 183 -18.18 -4.14 -20.92
N ASN A 184 -18.10 -5.36 -21.46
CA ASN A 184 -19.27 -6.14 -21.85
C ASN A 184 -20.12 -6.57 -20.65
N TYR A 185 -19.54 -6.62 -19.45
CA TYR A 185 -20.23 -6.92 -18.19
C TYR A 185 -20.53 -5.64 -17.36
N CYS A 186 -20.33 -4.45 -17.91
CA CYS A 186 -20.48 -3.16 -17.22
C CYS A 186 -19.75 -3.11 -15.88
N LEU A 187 -18.53 -3.60 -15.83
CA LEU A 187 -17.72 -3.62 -14.62
C LEU A 187 -16.81 -2.40 -14.56
N ASN A 188 -16.80 -1.73 -13.41
CA ASN A 188 -15.79 -0.74 -13.09
C ASN A 188 -14.56 -1.43 -12.51
N VAL A 189 -13.54 -1.67 -13.34
CA VAL A 189 -12.31 -2.34 -12.93
C VAL A 189 -11.23 -1.28 -12.66
N TYR A 190 -10.66 -1.30 -11.46
CA TYR A 190 -9.67 -0.34 -11.04
C TYR A 190 -8.58 -0.97 -10.17
N TYR A 191 -7.41 -0.35 -10.16
CA TYR A 191 -6.34 -0.68 -9.22
C TYR A 191 -6.06 0.49 -8.27
N THR A 192 -5.50 0.20 -7.11
CA THR A 192 -5.08 1.22 -6.15
C THR A 192 -3.57 1.26 -6.05
N GLN A 193 -3.01 2.46 -5.85
CA GLN A 193 -1.58 2.65 -5.60
C GLN A 193 -1.23 2.55 -4.11
N SER A 194 -2.23 2.33 -3.25
CA SER A 194 -2.04 2.08 -1.82
C SER A 194 -1.28 0.78 -1.56
N VAL A 195 -0.48 0.76 -0.51
CA VAL A 195 0.23 -0.45 -0.03
C VAL A 195 -0.78 -1.55 0.36
N PHE A 196 -1.96 -1.16 0.85
CA PHE A 196 -3.04 -2.07 1.24
C PHE A 196 -4.01 -2.30 0.08
N LYS A 197 -3.53 -2.95 -0.96
CA LYS A 197 -4.32 -3.34 -2.12
C LYS A 197 -5.28 -4.48 -1.74
N ALA A 198 -5.80 -5.23 -2.63
CA ALA A 198 -6.71 -6.38 -2.52
C ALA A 198 -6.57 -7.27 -1.25
N ALA A 199 -6.57 -6.64 -0.06
CA ALA A 199 -6.23 -7.28 1.23
C ALA A 199 -7.09 -8.51 1.56
N MET A 200 -8.30 -8.62 1.02
CA MET A 200 -9.16 -9.79 1.22
C MET A 200 -8.73 -10.93 0.32
N ALA A 201 -8.40 -10.65 -0.94
CA ALA A 201 -7.85 -11.64 -1.85
C ALA A 201 -6.47 -12.12 -1.36
N GLU A 202 -5.58 -11.22 -0.96
CA GLU A 202 -4.27 -11.56 -0.36
C GLU A 202 -4.41 -12.47 0.88
N ARG A 203 -5.38 -12.20 1.77
CA ARG A 203 -5.65 -13.06 2.95
C ARG A 203 -6.13 -14.46 2.54
N PHE A 204 -6.99 -14.54 1.54
CA PHE A 204 -7.43 -15.84 1.07
C PHE A 204 -6.29 -16.59 0.37
N ILE A 205 -5.46 -15.94 -0.43
CA ILE A 205 -4.26 -16.53 -1.04
C ILE A 205 -3.38 -17.18 0.03
N LYS A 206 -3.08 -16.45 1.10
CA LYS A 206 -2.30 -16.97 2.21
C LYS A 206 -2.97 -18.22 2.84
N TYR A 207 -4.25 -18.11 3.19
CA TYR A 207 -5.03 -19.22 3.75
C TYR A 207 -5.04 -20.43 2.82
N CYS A 208 -5.29 -20.22 1.52
CA CYS A 208 -5.36 -21.27 0.52
C CYS A 208 -4.01 -22.01 0.39
N LYS A 209 -2.91 -21.25 0.28
CA LYS A 209 -1.56 -21.84 0.19
C LYS A 209 -1.20 -22.65 1.45
N GLU A 210 -1.50 -22.16 2.64
CA GLU A 210 -1.27 -22.88 3.90
C GLU A 210 -2.07 -24.18 3.95
N LYS A 211 -3.35 -24.15 3.55
CA LYS A 211 -4.20 -25.34 3.54
C LYS A 211 -3.84 -26.34 2.45
N LEU A 212 -3.46 -25.86 1.26
CA LEU A 212 -2.95 -26.72 0.19
C LEU A 212 -1.66 -27.42 0.62
N ALA A 213 -0.69 -26.69 1.15
CA ALA A 213 0.58 -27.24 1.62
C ALA A 213 0.35 -28.36 2.65
N SER A 214 -0.44 -28.09 3.71
CA SER A 214 -0.76 -29.06 4.75
C SER A 214 -1.44 -30.33 4.21
N ARG A 215 -2.36 -30.19 3.24
CA ARG A 215 -3.05 -31.34 2.65
C ARG A 215 -2.19 -32.12 1.68
N MET A 216 -1.41 -31.44 0.88
CA MET A 216 -0.47 -32.09 -0.04
C MET A 216 0.55 -32.92 0.74
N GLU A 217 1.05 -32.39 1.87
CA GLU A 217 1.94 -33.11 2.77
C GLU A 217 1.24 -34.35 3.38
N ALA A 218 0.05 -34.17 3.96
CA ALA A 218 -0.70 -35.26 4.57
C ALA A 218 -1.07 -36.37 3.59
N LEU A 219 -1.41 -36.02 2.35
CA LEU A 219 -1.79 -36.96 1.30
C LEU A 219 -0.60 -37.44 0.43
N ARG A 220 0.61 -36.96 0.73
CA ARG A 220 1.83 -37.24 -0.02
C ARG A 220 1.66 -37.03 -1.54
N THR A 221 1.02 -35.93 -1.91
CA THR A 221 0.73 -35.57 -3.31
C THR A 221 1.11 -34.12 -3.58
N GLU A 222 1.49 -33.84 -4.82
CA GLU A 222 1.69 -32.44 -5.31
C GLU A 222 0.50 -31.98 -6.19
N LYS A 223 -0.56 -32.80 -6.29
CA LYS A 223 -1.75 -32.49 -7.11
C LYS A 223 -2.72 -31.57 -6.36
N TRP A 224 -2.46 -30.27 -6.39
CA TRP A 224 -3.25 -29.28 -5.68
C TRP A 224 -4.58 -28.93 -6.39
N THR A 225 -4.71 -29.13 -7.69
CA THR A 225 -5.92 -28.77 -8.45
C THR A 225 -7.16 -29.50 -7.96
N THR A 226 -7.03 -30.76 -7.57
CA THR A 226 -8.12 -31.54 -6.99
C THR A 226 -8.52 -31.08 -5.59
N LEU A 227 -7.53 -30.61 -4.78
CA LEU A 227 -7.74 -30.17 -3.41
C LEU A 227 -8.33 -28.76 -3.33
N LEU A 228 -8.15 -27.94 -4.37
CA LEU A 228 -8.57 -26.54 -4.38
C LEU A 228 -10.09 -26.41 -4.18
N LYS A 229 -10.88 -27.23 -4.86
CA LYS A 229 -12.35 -27.21 -4.73
C LYS A 229 -12.82 -27.45 -3.30
N ASP A 230 -12.22 -28.40 -2.62
CA ASP A 230 -12.55 -28.71 -1.23
C ASP A 230 -12.18 -27.59 -0.27
N ILE A 231 -11.04 -26.94 -0.51
CA ILE A 231 -10.60 -25.81 0.31
C ILE A 231 -11.56 -24.64 0.14
N VAL A 232 -11.96 -24.33 -1.09
CA VAL A 232 -12.93 -23.27 -1.39
C VAL A 232 -14.28 -23.60 -0.78
N PHE A 233 -14.74 -24.84 -0.92
CA PHE A 233 -15.99 -25.31 -0.32
C PHE A 233 -15.95 -25.11 1.20
N GLN A 234 -14.93 -25.63 1.89
CA GLN A 234 -14.80 -25.50 3.35
C GLN A 234 -14.70 -24.04 3.81
N TYR A 235 -13.97 -23.20 3.06
CA TYR A 235 -13.88 -21.78 3.37
C TYR A 235 -15.25 -21.11 3.31
N ASN A 236 -16.05 -21.43 2.29
CA ASN A 236 -17.34 -20.81 2.06
C ASN A 236 -18.45 -21.34 2.98
N THR A 237 -18.37 -22.61 3.40
CA THR A 237 -19.46 -23.28 4.14
C THR A 237 -19.19 -23.46 5.62
N LEU A 238 -17.93 -23.63 6.03
CA LEU A 238 -17.60 -23.97 7.42
C LEU A 238 -16.90 -22.83 8.17
N ARG A 239 -16.19 -21.96 7.46
CA ARG A 239 -15.40 -20.91 8.11
C ARG A 239 -16.24 -19.68 8.42
N LYS A 240 -16.51 -19.43 9.69
CA LYS A 240 -17.11 -18.18 10.15
C LYS A 240 -16.08 -17.05 10.14
N HIS A 241 -16.46 -15.90 9.60
CA HIS A 241 -15.62 -14.71 9.56
C HIS A 241 -15.84 -13.83 10.79
N SER A 242 -14.77 -13.39 11.44
CA SER A 242 -14.83 -12.55 12.65
C SER A 242 -15.57 -11.22 12.44
N SER A 243 -15.61 -10.72 11.20
CA SER A 243 -16.32 -9.47 10.89
C SER A 243 -17.83 -9.61 10.88
N THR A 244 -18.36 -10.78 10.53
CA THR A 244 -19.82 -11.03 10.45
C THR A 244 -20.31 -12.08 11.42
N ASN A 245 -19.41 -12.92 11.91
CA ASN A 245 -19.69 -14.17 12.65
C ASN A 245 -20.54 -15.18 11.85
N LEU A 246 -20.54 -15.04 10.52
CA LEU A 246 -21.22 -15.91 9.56
C LEU A 246 -20.22 -16.55 8.63
N THR A 247 -20.57 -17.71 8.07
CA THR A 247 -19.89 -18.24 6.91
C THR A 247 -20.23 -17.42 5.66
N PRO A 248 -19.41 -17.42 4.60
CA PRO A 248 -19.75 -16.75 3.34
C PRO A 248 -21.11 -17.18 2.75
N MET A 249 -21.41 -18.48 2.81
CA MET A 249 -22.69 -19.02 2.31
C MET A 249 -23.89 -18.58 3.16
N GLU A 250 -23.75 -18.51 4.48
CA GLU A 250 -24.76 -17.94 5.36
C GLU A 250 -24.94 -16.44 5.06
N ALA A 251 -23.83 -15.69 4.92
CA ALA A 251 -23.86 -14.26 4.61
C ALA A 251 -24.61 -13.95 3.29
N GLU A 252 -24.53 -14.84 2.29
CA GLU A 252 -25.29 -14.64 1.04
C GLU A 252 -26.81 -14.72 1.20
N LYS A 253 -27.31 -15.43 2.21
CA LYS A 253 -28.74 -15.51 2.48
C LYS A 253 -29.30 -14.24 3.12
N TYR A 254 -28.46 -13.43 3.78
CA TYR A 254 -28.90 -12.19 4.44
C TYR A 254 -29.09 -11.06 3.42
N PRO A 255 -30.07 -10.15 3.63
CA PRO A 255 -30.14 -8.89 2.89
C PRO A 255 -28.87 -8.04 3.06
N SER A 256 -28.46 -7.32 2.02
CA SER A 256 -27.25 -6.49 2.08
C SER A 256 -27.24 -5.50 3.22
N ALA A 257 -28.39 -4.85 3.48
CA ALA A 257 -28.54 -3.89 4.57
C ALA A 257 -28.34 -4.54 5.96
N ALA A 258 -28.82 -5.77 6.15
CA ALA A 258 -28.62 -6.51 7.40
C ALA A 258 -27.15 -6.86 7.62
N LEU A 259 -26.45 -7.34 6.57
CA LEU A 259 -25.01 -7.58 6.64
C LEU A 259 -24.23 -6.31 6.94
N MET A 260 -24.56 -5.20 6.34
CA MET A 260 -23.92 -3.91 6.60
C MET A 260 -24.06 -3.50 8.07
N ARG A 261 -25.26 -3.65 8.65
CA ARG A 261 -25.51 -3.38 10.08
C ARG A 261 -24.69 -4.28 11.00
N ILE A 262 -24.56 -5.58 10.67
CA ILE A 262 -23.72 -6.54 11.42
C ILE A 262 -22.26 -6.10 11.36
N LEU A 263 -21.75 -5.77 10.17
CA LEU A 263 -20.40 -5.28 9.99
C LEU A 263 -20.14 -4.01 10.80
N GLU A 264 -20.99 -3.02 10.72
CA GLU A 264 -20.87 -1.78 11.49
C GLU A 264 -20.85 -2.02 13.01
N LYS A 265 -21.79 -2.85 13.51
CA LYS A 265 -21.87 -3.21 14.93
C LYS A 265 -20.57 -3.88 15.42
N ASN A 266 -20.06 -4.83 14.66
CA ASN A 266 -18.85 -5.55 15.02
C ASN A 266 -17.60 -4.67 14.90
N HIS A 267 -17.57 -3.75 13.95
CA HIS A 267 -16.50 -2.77 13.82
C HIS A 267 -16.49 -1.76 14.96
N LYS A 268 -17.64 -1.26 15.38
CA LYS A 268 -17.76 -0.38 16.56
C LYS A 268 -17.25 -1.07 17.81
N LYS A 269 -17.55 -2.37 17.99
CA LYS A 269 -17.03 -3.17 19.11
C LYS A 269 -15.51 -3.41 19.04
N ALA A 270 -14.96 -3.61 17.84
CA ALA A 270 -13.54 -3.82 17.61
C ALA A 270 -12.71 -2.52 17.64
N ALA A 271 -13.34 -1.38 17.47
CA ALA A 271 -12.69 -0.08 17.54
C ALA A 271 -12.41 0.30 19.01
N LYS A 272 -11.32 -0.25 19.57
CA LYS A 272 -10.85 0.07 20.94
C LYS A 272 -10.40 1.53 21.13
N TYR A 273 -10.37 2.32 20.07
CA TYR A 273 -9.92 3.72 20.09
C TYR A 273 -11.03 4.64 19.56
N PRO A 274 -11.28 5.76 20.24
CA PRO A 274 -12.20 6.76 19.73
C PRO A 274 -11.74 7.23 18.34
N PRO A 275 -12.67 7.56 17.44
CA PRO A 275 -12.31 8.10 16.14
C PRO A 275 -11.49 9.36 16.32
N LYS A 276 -10.40 9.50 15.57
CA LYS A 276 -9.65 10.75 15.56
C LYS A 276 -10.57 11.89 15.12
N LYS A 277 -10.79 12.87 15.99
CA LYS A 277 -11.63 14.02 15.71
C LYS A 277 -11.05 14.91 14.61
N SER A 278 -9.73 14.97 14.49
CA SER A 278 -9.01 15.83 13.56
C SER A 278 -8.21 15.05 12.52
N TYR A 279 -7.97 15.68 11.37
CA TYR A 279 -7.03 15.19 10.36
C TYR A 279 -5.58 15.48 10.81
N LYS A 280 -4.70 14.52 10.57
CA LYS A 280 -3.26 14.69 10.83
C LYS A 280 -2.60 15.65 9.84
N PHE A 281 -3.05 15.62 8.58
CA PHE A 281 -2.49 16.42 7.50
C PHE A 281 -3.53 17.41 6.94
N LYS A 282 -3.02 18.55 6.44
CA LYS A 282 -3.83 19.60 5.79
C LYS A 282 -3.78 19.43 4.27
N VAL A 283 -4.82 19.89 3.57
CA VAL A 283 -4.78 20.05 2.11
C VAL A 283 -3.67 21.03 1.75
N GLY A 284 -2.96 20.80 0.67
CA GLY A 284 -1.78 21.57 0.25
C GLY A 284 -0.46 21.09 0.83
N GLN A 285 -0.45 20.24 1.86
CA GLN A 285 0.79 19.71 2.42
C GLN A 285 1.47 18.69 1.53
N ASN A 286 2.80 18.75 1.50
CA ASN A 286 3.64 17.74 0.85
C ASN A 286 3.82 16.54 1.78
N VAL A 287 3.64 15.35 1.20
CA VAL A 287 3.79 14.07 1.91
C VAL A 287 4.55 13.06 1.06
N ARG A 288 5.20 12.12 1.73
CA ARG A 288 5.81 10.94 1.12
C ARG A 288 4.89 9.75 1.31
N LEU A 289 4.87 8.85 0.33
CA LEU A 289 4.02 7.68 0.32
C LEU A 289 4.80 6.45 0.80
N LEU A 290 4.18 5.62 1.63
CA LEU A 290 4.73 4.35 2.06
C LEU A 290 4.88 3.40 0.87
N GLN A 291 6.09 2.88 0.65
CA GLN A 291 6.38 1.92 -0.41
C GLN A 291 6.09 0.49 0.05
N LYS A 292 5.44 -0.31 -0.80
CA LYS A 292 5.29 -1.76 -0.61
C LYS A 292 6.67 -2.40 -0.84
N SER A 293 7.14 -3.15 0.15
CA SER A 293 8.35 -3.96 -0.07
C SER A 293 8.03 -5.12 -0.99
N LYS A 294 8.82 -5.32 -2.05
CA LYS A 294 8.75 -6.51 -2.89
C LYS A 294 9.33 -7.75 -2.17
N ASN A 295 10.18 -7.55 -1.19
CA ASN A 295 10.84 -8.62 -0.44
C ASN A 295 10.19 -8.80 0.95
N VAL A 296 9.93 -10.06 1.33
CA VAL A 296 9.39 -10.44 2.64
C VAL A 296 10.32 -9.99 3.77
N PHE A 297 11.64 -10.04 3.53
CA PHE A 297 12.69 -9.61 4.45
C PHE A 297 13.25 -8.25 4.03
N ARG A 298 12.47 -7.19 4.25
CA ARG A 298 12.98 -5.84 4.04
C ARG A 298 14.05 -5.55 5.09
N LYS A 299 15.27 -5.34 4.65
CA LYS A 299 16.36 -4.95 5.56
C LYS A 299 16.07 -3.57 6.15
N ASN A 300 16.42 -3.37 7.43
CA ASN A 300 16.07 -2.15 8.19
C ASN A 300 16.64 -0.86 7.59
N TYR A 301 17.70 -0.95 6.79
CA TYR A 301 18.33 0.21 6.12
C TYR A 301 17.62 0.64 4.83
N GLN A 302 16.66 -0.12 4.31
CA GLN A 302 15.95 0.25 3.08
C GLN A 302 14.91 1.34 3.35
N ARG A 303 14.73 2.23 2.41
CA ARG A 303 13.73 3.29 2.48
C ARG A 303 12.32 2.70 2.56
N ARG A 304 11.49 3.24 3.44
CA ARG A 304 10.08 2.85 3.57
C ARG A 304 9.13 3.77 2.84
N PHE A 305 9.52 5.00 2.62
CA PHE A 305 8.71 6.02 1.97
C PHE A 305 9.36 6.40 0.64
N THR A 306 8.51 6.85 -0.29
CA THR A 306 8.96 7.35 -1.59
C THR A 306 9.97 8.48 -1.42
N ALA A 307 10.91 8.59 -2.36
CA ALA A 307 11.76 9.75 -2.47
C ALA A 307 10.95 10.96 -2.92
N ASN A 308 10.10 10.75 -3.93
CA ASN A 308 9.21 11.76 -4.46
C ASN A 308 8.17 12.18 -3.44
N THR A 309 7.82 13.46 -3.47
CA THR A 309 6.77 14.04 -2.65
C THR A 309 5.49 14.20 -3.45
N PHE A 310 4.37 14.11 -2.77
CA PHE A 310 3.03 14.28 -3.32
C PHE A 310 2.28 15.34 -2.54
N ILE A 311 1.35 16.02 -3.20
CA ILE A 311 0.54 17.08 -2.59
C ILE A 311 -0.82 16.50 -2.22
N ILE A 312 -1.28 16.73 -0.99
CA ILE A 312 -2.64 16.40 -0.60
C ILE A 312 -3.59 17.40 -1.25
N TYR A 313 -4.44 16.95 -2.19
CA TYR A 313 -5.41 17.82 -2.83
C TYR A 313 -6.82 17.69 -2.25
N HIS A 314 -7.12 16.57 -1.59
CA HIS A 314 -8.42 16.36 -0.95
C HIS A 314 -8.28 15.41 0.24
N ARG A 315 -9.19 15.53 1.21
CA ARG A 315 -9.29 14.64 2.38
C ARG A 315 -10.73 14.46 2.77
N ARG A 316 -11.08 13.28 3.24
CA ARG A 316 -12.42 13.00 3.80
C ARG A 316 -12.35 11.94 4.89
N LYS A 317 -13.40 11.83 5.69
CA LYS A 317 -13.57 10.73 6.64
C LYS A 317 -14.48 9.66 6.03
N VAL A 318 -14.04 8.41 6.14
CA VAL A 318 -14.86 7.25 5.78
C VAL A 318 -14.81 6.29 6.96
N ASN A 319 -15.98 5.99 7.54
CA ASN A 319 -16.11 5.10 8.69
C ASN A 319 -15.10 5.43 9.82
N TYR A 320 -15.02 6.70 10.21
CA TYR A 320 -14.11 7.22 11.24
C TYR A 320 -12.62 7.19 10.90
N ILE A 321 -12.25 6.82 9.68
CA ILE A 321 -10.87 6.82 9.21
C ILE A 321 -10.63 8.04 8.35
N ASN A 322 -9.55 8.76 8.62
CA ASN A 322 -9.10 9.86 7.77
C ASN A 322 -8.41 9.28 6.53
N ILE A 323 -8.90 9.65 5.37
CA ILE A 323 -8.31 9.30 4.08
C ILE A 323 -7.94 10.55 3.30
N TYR A 324 -6.93 10.42 2.48
CA TYR A 324 -6.29 11.49 1.74
C TYR A 324 -6.17 11.12 0.28
N TYR A 325 -6.28 12.11 -0.59
CA TYR A 325 -6.10 11.98 -2.03
C TYR A 325 -4.90 12.82 -2.44
N LEU A 326 -4.03 12.24 -3.24
CA LEU A 326 -2.74 12.79 -3.59
C LEU A 326 -2.66 13.14 -5.06
N LYS A 327 -1.88 14.17 -5.38
CA LYS A 327 -1.47 14.51 -6.74
C LYS A 327 0.05 14.70 -6.80
N THR A 328 0.61 14.52 -7.97
CA THR A 328 2.01 14.85 -8.26
C THR A 328 2.19 16.37 -8.27
N ARG A 329 3.43 16.85 -8.26
CA ARG A 329 3.73 18.27 -8.46
C ARG A 329 3.26 18.80 -9.83
N LYS A 330 3.24 17.95 -10.85
CA LYS A 330 2.71 18.25 -12.20
C LYS A 330 1.17 18.31 -12.24
N GLY A 331 0.49 18.06 -11.10
CA GLY A 331 -0.98 18.12 -11.00
C GLY A 331 -1.70 16.81 -11.27
N GLU A 332 -1.00 15.75 -11.68
CA GLU A 332 -1.59 14.44 -11.94
C GLU A 332 -2.10 13.79 -10.67
N LYS A 333 -3.37 13.37 -10.66
CA LYS A 333 -3.99 12.73 -9.51
C LYS A 333 -3.59 11.26 -9.41
N LEU A 334 -3.11 10.83 -8.25
CA LEU A 334 -2.86 9.41 -7.99
C LEU A 334 -4.19 8.66 -7.87
N LYS A 335 -4.25 7.47 -8.45
CA LYS A 335 -5.44 6.60 -8.35
C LYS A 335 -5.55 6.01 -6.95
N GLY A 336 -6.76 6.10 -6.38
CA GLY A 336 -7.06 5.57 -5.05
C GLY A 336 -7.00 6.60 -3.94
N SER A 337 -7.09 6.13 -2.71
CA SER A 337 -7.03 6.94 -1.49
C SER A 337 -6.03 6.36 -0.52
N PHE A 338 -5.45 7.20 0.31
CA PHE A 338 -4.35 6.85 1.22
C PHE A 338 -4.75 7.16 2.66
N ARG A 339 -4.31 6.31 3.60
CA ARG A 339 -4.54 6.49 5.03
C ARG A 339 -3.41 7.30 5.66
N GLU A 340 -3.65 7.80 6.87
CA GLU A 340 -2.65 8.55 7.63
C GLU A 340 -1.34 7.79 7.88
N ASP A 341 -1.44 6.47 8.06
CA ASP A 341 -0.31 5.59 8.31
C ASP A 341 0.51 5.27 7.06
N GLU A 342 -0.07 5.50 5.88
CA GLU A 342 0.65 5.39 4.60
C GLU A 342 1.39 6.68 4.22
N LEU A 343 1.17 7.77 4.95
CA LEU A 343 1.70 9.08 4.63
C LEU A 343 2.68 9.57 5.68
N ARG A 344 3.69 10.30 5.24
CA ARG A 344 4.63 11.03 6.07
C ARG A 344 4.78 12.45 5.57
N LEU A 345 4.72 13.42 6.47
CA LEU A 345 4.95 14.83 6.12
C LEU A 345 6.35 15.00 5.53
N ALA A 346 6.42 15.68 4.41
CA ALA A 346 7.67 16.14 3.79
C ALA A 346 7.76 17.66 4.01
N ASN A 347 8.76 18.08 4.76
CA ASN A 347 8.94 19.52 5.09
C ASN A 347 9.72 20.27 4.02
N THR A 348 10.29 19.58 3.04
CA THR A 348 11.08 20.20 1.97
C THR A 348 10.45 19.94 0.61
N THR A 349 10.29 21.01 -0.14
CA THR A 349 9.95 20.99 -1.55
C THR A 349 11.15 20.66 -2.43
N ASP A 350 12.37 20.81 -1.90
CA ASP A 350 13.62 20.79 -2.65
C ASP A 350 14.64 19.84 -2.00
N GLU A 351 14.31 18.55 -1.84
CA GLU A 351 15.36 17.57 -1.61
C GLU A 351 16.10 17.34 -2.92
N VAL A 352 17.26 17.97 -3.05
CA VAL A 352 18.22 17.67 -4.10
C VAL A 352 18.85 16.31 -3.75
N TYR A 353 18.52 15.29 -4.50
CA TYR A 353 19.23 14.01 -4.44
C TYR A 353 20.44 14.08 -5.37
N PRO A 354 21.59 13.53 -4.98
CA PRO A 354 22.66 13.30 -5.92
C PRO A 354 22.10 12.51 -7.10
N TYR A 355 22.44 12.95 -8.29
CA TYR A 355 21.98 12.31 -9.50
C TYR A 355 23.11 12.18 -10.51
N THR A 356 22.98 11.19 -11.37
CA THR A 356 23.87 10.97 -12.52
C THR A 356 23.05 11.19 -13.79
N ILE A 357 23.59 11.94 -14.74
CA ILE A 357 22.96 12.12 -16.04
C ILE A 357 23.26 10.88 -16.89
N ILE A 358 22.23 10.12 -17.23
CA ILE A 358 22.33 8.93 -18.07
C ILE A 358 22.33 9.31 -19.55
N LYS A 359 21.46 10.26 -19.93
CA LYS A 359 21.24 10.61 -21.34
C LYS A 359 20.81 12.07 -21.48
N ARG A 360 21.26 12.73 -22.55
CA ARG A 360 20.85 14.09 -22.90
C ARG A 360 20.04 14.10 -24.20
N ARG A 361 19.02 14.91 -24.27
CA ARG A 361 18.17 15.09 -25.45
C ARG A 361 17.70 16.53 -25.50
N ASN A 362 18.16 17.30 -26.53
CA ASN A 362 17.85 18.72 -26.69
C ASN A 362 18.05 19.50 -25.38
N ASN A 363 16.97 20.06 -24.83
CA ASN A 363 16.99 20.86 -23.59
C ASN A 363 16.68 20.04 -22.33
N GLN A 364 16.68 18.70 -22.41
CA GLN A 364 16.35 17.80 -21.30
C GLN A 364 17.45 16.79 -21.06
N SER A 365 17.65 16.41 -19.80
CA SER A 365 18.54 15.34 -19.36
C SER A 365 17.75 14.27 -18.62
N LEU A 366 17.99 12.99 -18.95
CA LEU A 366 17.51 11.85 -18.18
C LEU A 366 18.43 11.68 -16.99
N VAL A 367 17.90 11.83 -15.80
CA VAL A 367 18.65 11.72 -14.55
C VAL A 367 18.30 10.44 -13.81
N HIS A 368 19.31 9.77 -13.33
CA HIS A 368 19.22 8.68 -12.38
C HIS A 368 19.58 9.20 -11.00
N TYR A 369 18.68 9.05 -10.04
CA TYR A 369 18.96 9.47 -8.67
C TYR A 369 19.73 8.39 -7.92
N ASP A 370 20.88 8.73 -7.35
CA ASP A 370 21.73 7.80 -6.62
C ASP A 370 20.97 7.06 -5.51
N GLY A 371 21.00 5.72 -5.59
CA GLY A 371 20.31 4.85 -4.65
C GLY A 371 18.81 4.67 -4.90
N PHE A 372 18.30 5.07 -6.07
CA PHE A 372 16.93 4.82 -6.53
C PHE A 372 16.94 3.76 -7.64
N PRO A 373 15.84 3.01 -7.82
CA PRO A 373 15.71 2.14 -8.97
C PRO A 373 15.55 2.94 -10.26
N SER A 374 15.99 2.40 -11.39
CA SER A 374 15.87 3.03 -12.71
C SER A 374 14.42 3.32 -13.15
N SER A 375 13.42 2.71 -12.49
CA SER A 375 12.00 3.06 -12.68
C SER A 375 11.61 4.45 -12.17
N GLU A 376 12.50 5.09 -11.41
CA GLU A 376 12.35 6.45 -10.87
C GLU A 376 13.14 7.49 -11.70
N ASP A 377 13.82 7.04 -12.78
CA ASP A 377 14.54 7.94 -13.68
C ASP A 377 13.55 8.89 -14.38
N GLU A 378 13.91 10.16 -14.46
CA GLU A 378 13.04 11.17 -15.06
C GLU A 378 13.78 12.12 -15.99
N TRP A 379 13.10 12.60 -17.01
CA TRP A 379 13.60 13.66 -17.86
C TRP A 379 13.37 15.01 -17.19
N ILE A 380 14.45 15.75 -16.96
CA ILE A 380 14.45 17.08 -16.34
C ILE A 380 14.96 18.10 -17.36
N GLU A 381 14.37 19.26 -17.39
CA GLU A 381 14.87 20.37 -18.20
C GLU A 381 16.23 20.86 -17.68
N ASN A 382 17.17 21.16 -18.58
CA ASN A 382 18.53 21.52 -18.20
C ASN A 382 18.59 22.76 -17.29
N ASN A 383 17.66 23.71 -17.47
CA ASN A 383 17.53 24.88 -16.61
C ASN A 383 17.10 24.54 -15.16
N GLU A 384 16.43 23.41 -14.94
CA GLU A 384 16.11 22.91 -13.61
C GLU A 384 17.29 22.16 -12.97
N LEU A 385 18.16 21.54 -13.77
CA LEU A 385 19.38 20.88 -13.29
C LEU A 385 20.34 21.90 -12.71
N ASP A 386 20.57 23.01 -13.39
CA ASP A 386 21.49 24.06 -12.96
C ASP A 386 21.06 24.70 -11.63
N ARG A 387 19.76 24.82 -11.39
CA ARG A 387 19.22 25.26 -10.08
C ARG A 387 19.39 24.27 -8.96
N ARG A 388 19.60 22.99 -9.26
CA ARG A 388 19.77 21.91 -8.27
C ARG A 388 21.23 21.66 -7.93
N THR A 389 22.16 22.10 -8.76
CA THR A 389 23.63 21.96 -8.55
C THR A 389 24.23 23.14 -7.78
N GLU A 390 23.56 24.28 -7.72
CA GLU A 390 24.04 25.49 -7.05
C GLU A 390 23.75 25.55 -5.53
N LYS A 391 23.44 24.44 -4.88
CA LYS A 391 23.32 24.35 -3.41
C LYS A 391 24.25 23.27 -2.89
#